data_1b237e64e8de28dec71ce9a6b5c9ee85
#
_entry.id   1b237e64e8de28dec71ce9a6b5c9ee85
#
_cell.length_a   1.000
_cell.length_b   1.000
_cell.length_c   1.000
_cell.angle_alpha   90.00
_cell.angle_beta   90.00
_cell.angle_gamma   90.00
#
_symmetry.space_group_name_H-M   'P 1'
#
loop_
_entity.id
_entity.type
_entity.pdbx_description
1 polymer ?
#
loop_
_entity_poly.entity_id
_entity_poly.type
_entity_poly.pdbx_seq_one_letter_code
_entity_poly.pdbx_strand_id
1 'polypeptide(L)'
;MYKRQDIVIDYEVKCLDEHYVSFVISENETRATGYYQMFYYNIDLDTGKDITLKEWFGSNYKKIIADEVQKQINTWDDEKKFYLWEDLDLEDLINEDTQFYINDKDQVVVFFNKYELGAGAMGTPEFIIDVSK
;
A
#
# COMPACT_ATOMS: atom_id res chain seq x y z
N MET A 1 -20.90 -24.29 25.17
CA MET A 1 -20.09 -24.86 24.12
C MET A 1 -19.08 -23.85 23.60
N TYR A 2 -17.86 -24.27 23.47
CA TYR A 2 -16.81 -23.46 22.92
C TYR A 2 -17.05 -23.21 21.43
N LYS A 3 -17.06 -21.94 21.03
CA LYS A 3 -17.26 -21.61 19.65
C LYS A 3 -15.93 -21.26 19.02
N ARG A 4 -15.50 -22.10 18.13
CA ARG A 4 -14.21 -21.93 17.45
C ARG A 4 -14.23 -20.74 16.50
N GLN A 5 -13.21 -19.95 16.61
CA GLN A 5 -12.98 -18.83 15.69
C GLN A 5 -12.07 -19.33 14.57
N ASP A 6 -12.53 -19.21 13.35
CA ASP A 6 -11.73 -19.60 12.19
C ASP A 6 -10.96 -18.41 11.66
N ILE A 7 -9.63 -18.51 11.67
CA ILE A 7 -8.76 -17.51 11.11
C ILE A 7 -8.03 -18.18 9.94
N VAL A 8 -8.14 -17.60 8.76
CA VAL A 8 -7.44 -18.05 7.57
C VAL A 8 -6.28 -17.10 7.30
N ILE A 9 -5.07 -17.65 7.31
CA ILE A 9 -3.86 -16.89 7.01
C ILE A 9 -3.32 -17.39 5.68
N ASP A 10 -3.10 -16.48 4.75
CA ASP A 10 -2.59 -16.82 3.44
C ASP A 10 -1.49 -15.81 3.07
N TYR A 11 -0.73 -16.12 2.04
CA TYR A 11 0.32 -15.22 1.57
C TYR A 11 0.38 -15.20 0.06
N GLU A 12 0.91 -14.10 -0.48
CA GLU A 12 1.14 -13.96 -1.90
C GLU A 12 2.47 -13.26 -2.12
N VAL A 13 3.33 -13.86 -2.93
CA VAL A 13 4.60 -13.24 -3.32
C VAL A 13 4.32 -12.28 -4.49
N LYS A 14 4.60 -11.00 -4.29
CA LYS A 14 4.41 -9.98 -5.32
C LYS A 14 5.62 -9.88 -6.24
N CYS A 15 6.80 -10.05 -5.68
CA CYS A 15 8.04 -10.02 -6.43
C CYS A 15 9.11 -10.81 -5.68
N LEU A 16 9.92 -11.55 -6.41
CA LEU A 16 11.08 -12.24 -5.86
C LEU A 16 12.20 -12.18 -6.89
N ASP A 17 13.32 -11.56 -6.53
CA ASP A 17 14.52 -11.60 -7.36
C ASP A 17 15.76 -11.83 -6.49
N GLU A 18 16.95 -11.65 -7.05
CA GLU A 18 18.20 -11.93 -6.36
C GLU A 18 18.47 -10.96 -5.20
N HIS A 19 17.87 -9.78 -5.25
CA HIS A 19 18.17 -8.69 -4.31
C HIS A 19 17.09 -8.44 -3.28
N TYR A 20 15.82 -8.75 -3.59
CA TYR A 20 14.74 -8.49 -2.65
C TYR A 20 13.55 -9.41 -2.87
N VAL A 21 12.72 -9.49 -1.85
CA VAL A 21 11.42 -10.16 -1.92
C VAL A 21 10.33 -9.21 -1.41
N SER A 22 9.20 -9.19 -2.10
CA SER A 22 8.03 -8.43 -1.69
C SER A 22 6.85 -9.39 -1.62
N PHE A 23 6.20 -9.44 -0.47
CA PHE A 23 5.06 -10.34 -0.28
C PHE A 23 4.04 -9.74 0.67
N VAL A 24 2.83 -10.26 0.60
CA VAL A 24 1.73 -9.86 1.49
C VAL A 24 1.24 -11.08 2.25
N ILE A 25 0.96 -10.88 3.53
CA ILE A 25 0.26 -11.88 4.34
C ILE A 25 -1.14 -11.34 4.58
N SER A 26 -2.15 -12.13 4.24
CA SER A 26 -3.54 -11.78 4.48
C SER A 26 -4.08 -12.61 5.63
N GLU A 27 -4.78 -11.96 6.53
CA GLU A 27 -5.44 -12.56 7.66
C GLU A 27 -6.93 -12.31 7.53
N ASN A 28 -7.72 -13.38 7.43
CA ASN A 28 -9.16 -13.29 7.26
C ASN A 28 -9.82 -14.06 8.39
N GLU A 29 -10.59 -13.34 9.21
CA GLU A 29 -11.34 -13.91 10.30
C GLU A 29 -12.78 -14.15 9.85
N THR A 30 -13.26 -15.40 9.96
CA THR A 30 -14.56 -15.80 9.45
C THR A 30 -15.71 -15.52 10.39
N ARG A 31 -15.56 -14.60 11.32
CA ARG A 31 -16.66 -14.17 12.20
C ARG A 31 -17.71 -13.38 11.43
N ALA A 32 -18.84 -13.20 12.06
CA ALA A 32 -19.96 -12.43 11.51
C ALA A 32 -19.56 -11.00 11.11
N THR A 33 -18.53 -10.44 11.73
CA THR A 33 -18.03 -9.09 11.44
C THR A 33 -17.13 -9.00 10.22
N GLY A 34 -16.61 -10.14 9.73
CA GLY A 34 -15.81 -10.16 8.51
C GLY A 34 -14.49 -9.42 8.60
N TYR A 35 -13.76 -9.63 9.66
CA TYR A 35 -12.44 -8.98 9.81
C TYR A 35 -11.46 -9.45 8.74
N TYR A 36 -10.79 -8.50 8.09
CA TYR A 36 -9.82 -8.77 7.05
C TYR A 36 -8.67 -7.79 7.17
N GLN A 37 -7.44 -8.31 7.21
CA GLN A 37 -6.25 -7.48 7.34
C GLN A 37 -5.13 -8.00 6.45
N MET A 38 -4.38 -7.09 5.85
CA MET A 38 -3.24 -7.41 5.01
C MET A 38 -1.98 -6.75 5.56
N PHE A 39 -0.90 -7.52 5.55
CA PHE A 39 0.41 -7.07 6.00
C PHE A 39 1.39 -7.20 4.85
N TYR A 40 2.05 -6.12 4.48
CA TYR A 40 2.98 -6.09 3.36
C TYR A 40 4.42 -6.07 3.88
N TYR A 41 5.26 -6.90 3.28
CA TYR A 41 6.65 -7.04 3.66
C TYR A 41 7.54 -6.89 2.43
N ASN A 42 8.56 -6.06 2.54
CA ASN A 42 9.53 -5.83 1.48
C ASN A 42 10.91 -5.96 2.12
N ILE A 43 11.64 -7.01 1.76
CA ILE A 43 12.88 -7.37 2.44
C ILE A 43 14.03 -7.40 1.45
N ASP A 44 15.11 -6.71 1.82
CA ASP A 44 16.37 -6.76 1.09
C ASP A 44 17.07 -8.07 1.44
N LEU A 45 17.26 -8.93 0.45
CA LEU A 45 17.87 -10.24 0.65
C LEU A 45 19.37 -10.17 0.89
N ASP A 46 20.02 -9.09 0.49
CA ASP A 46 21.46 -8.92 0.72
C ASP A 46 21.76 -8.57 2.17
N THR A 47 20.88 -7.82 2.83
CA THR A 47 21.07 -7.36 4.20
C THR A 47 20.16 -8.02 5.22
N GLY A 48 19.04 -8.61 4.78
CA GLY A 48 18.00 -9.15 5.63
C GLY A 48 17.13 -8.09 6.30
N LYS A 49 17.24 -6.84 5.89
CA LYS A 49 16.50 -5.73 6.48
C LYS A 49 15.30 -5.34 5.65
N ASP A 50 14.34 -4.68 6.30
CA ASP A 50 13.18 -4.13 5.60
C ASP A 50 13.61 -3.04 4.64
N ILE A 51 13.02 -3.06 3.44
CA ILE A 51 13.18 -2.00 2.46
C ILE A 51 12.21 -0.88 2.84
N THR A 52 12.71 0.35 2.87
CA THR A 52 11.88 1.52 3.18
C THR A 52 11.68 2.37 1.93
N LEU A 53 10.61 3.15 1.92
CA LEU A 53 10.36 4.09 0.82
C LEU A 53 11.47 5.13 0.72
N LYS A 54 12.02 5.53 1.86
CA LYS A 54 13.14 6.47 1.89
C LYS A 54 14.39 5.91 1.23
N GLU A 55 14.69 4.63 1.46
CA GLU A 55 15.83 3.97 0.81
C GLU A 55 15.61 3.83 -0.68
N TRP A 56 14.36 3.55 -1.09
CA TRP A 56 14.03 3.34 -2.49
C TRP A 56 14.05 4.62 -3.31
N PHE A 57 13.47 5.70 -2.77
CA PHE A 57 13.29 6.97 -3.48
C PHE A 57 14.21 8.10 -3.01
N GLY A 58 14.89 7.93 -1.86
CA GLY A 58 15.72 8.97 -1.28
C GLY A 58 14.97 9.83 -0.26
N SER A 59 15.63 10.88 0.23
CA SER A 59 15.08 11.72 1.30
C SER A 59 13.82 12.49 0.89
N ASN A 60 13.60 12.69 -0.42
CA ASN A 60 12.41 13.37 -0.93
C ASN A 60 11.26 12.41 -1.25
N TYR A 61 11.27 11.22 -0.70
CA TYR A 61 10.30 10.18 -1.04
C TYR A 61 8.84 10.63 -0.86
N LYS A 62 8.55 11.42 0.16
CA LYS A 62 7.19 11.92 0.41
C LYS A 62 6.70 12.76 -0.76
N LYS A 63 7.52 13.68 -1.22
CA LYS A 63 7.18 14.56 -2.34
C LYS A 63 7.04 13.78 -3.65
N ILE A 64 7.98 12.87 -3.89
CA ILE A 64 7.98 12.06 -5.11
C ILE A 64 6.71 11.23 -5.20
N ILE A 65 6.35 10.55 -4.12
CA ILE A 65 5.15 9.73 -4.07
C ILE A 65 3.89 10.59 -4.15
N ALA A 66 3.84 11.69 -3.40
CA ALA A 66 2.69 12.59 -3.40
C ALA A 66 2.43 13.18 -4.79
N ASP A 67 3.48 13.61 -5.49
CA ASP A 67 3.35 14.16 -6.83
C ASP A 67 2.83 13.11 -7.82
N GLU A 68 3.31 11.88 -7.72
CA GLU A 68 2.87 10.80 -8.59
C GLU A 68 1.43 10.41 -8.32
N VAL A 69 1.04 10.32 -7.05
CA VAL A 69 -0.34 10.04 -6.66
C VAL A 69 -1.27 11.15 -7.15
N GLN A 70 -0.87 12.41 -6.97
CA GLN A 70 -1.68 13.55 -7.43
C GLN A 70 -1.87 13.52 -8.94
N LYS A 71 -0.82 13.19 -9.67
CA LYS A 71 -0.87 13.07 -11.12
C LYS A 71 -1.89 12.02 -11.56
N GLN A 72 -1.93 10.89 -10.88
CA GLN A 72 -2.88 9.82 -11.18
C GLN A 72 -4.30 10.22 -10.78
N ILE A 73 -4.48 10.87 -9.64
CA ILE A 73 -5.79 11.39 -9.19
C ILE A 73 -6.34 12.38 -10.23
N ASN A 74 -5.49 13.20 -10.81
CA ASN A 74 -5.90 14.19 -11.81
C ASN A 74 -6.50 13.54 -13.06
N THR A 75 -6.22 12.25 -13.31
CA THR A 75 -6.81 11.50 -14.41
C THR A 75 -8.17 10.89 -14.07
N TRP A 76 -8.57 10.91 -12.80
CA TRP A 76 -9.84 10.36 -12.37
C TRP A 76 -11.00 11.21 -12.89
N ASP A 77 -12.18 10.59 -13.07
CA ASP A 77 -13.39 11.32 -13.42
C ASP A 77 -13.92 12.10 -12.21
N ASP A 78 -14.86 13.00 -12.47
CA ASP A 78 -15.42 13.88 -11.41
C ASP A 78 -16.17 13.09 -10.34
N GLU A 79 -16.82 12.01 -10.72
CA GLU A 79 -17.55 11.15 -9.78
C GLU A 79 -16.59 10.55 -8.75
N LYS A 80 -15.46 10.04 -9.20
CA LYS A 80 -14.47 9.44 -8.32
C LYS A 80 -13.79 10.49 -7.44
N LYS A 81 -13.50 11.66 -8.00
CA LYS A 81 -12.90 12.77 -7.26
C LYS A 81 -13.83 13.32 -6.18
N PHE A 82 -15.12 13.18 -6.36
CA PHE A 82 -16.12 13.65 -5.41
C PHE A 82 -15.93 13.04 -4.02
N TYR A 83 -15.43 11.81 -3.94
CA TYR A 83 -15.24 11.11 -2.68
C TYR A 83 -13.98 11.52 -1.93
N LEU A 84 -13.09 12.29 -2.54
CA LEU A 84 -11.85 12.74 -1.90
C LEU A 84 -12.16 13.79 -0.82
N TRP A 85 -11.37 13.78 0.24
CA TRP A 85 -11.45 14.82 1.25
C TRP A 85 -11.02 16.17 0.67
N GLU A 86 -11.71 17.27 1.02
CA GLU A 86 -11.43 18.60 0.48
C GLU A 86 -10.06 19.14 0.88
N ASP A 87 -9.63 18.85 2.10
CA ASP A 87 -8.39 19.34 2.67
C ASP A 87 -7.27 18.29 2.63
N LEU A 88 -7.31 17.43 1.64
CA LEU A 88 -6.37 16.31 1.50
C LEU A 88 -4.95 16.82 1.25
N ASP A 89 -4.03 16.47 2.13
CA ASP A 89 -2.60 16.71 1.99
C ASP A 89 -1.88 15.37 1.80
N LEU A 90 -1.58 15.03 0.56
CA LEU A 90 -0.96 13.76 0.22
C LEU A 90 0.42 13.59 0.81
N GLU A 91 1.21 14.66 0.81
CA GLU A 91 2.57 14.59 1.36
C GLU A 91 2.56 14.31 2.86
N ASP A 92 1.58 14.86 3.59
CA ASP A 92 1.41 14.61 5.01
C ASP A 92 0.95 13.18 5.31
N LEU A 93 0.19 12.58 4.40
CA LEU A 93 -0.27 11.19 4.56
C LEU A 93 0.83 10.18 4.37
N ILE A 94 1.86 10.51 3.61
CA ILE A 94 2.95 9.59 3.29
C ILE A 94 4.02 9.69 4.37
N ASN A 95 4.36 8.55 4.97
CA ASN A 95 5.36 8.47 6.04
C ASN A 95 6.05 7.11 6.01
N GLU A 96 6.85 6.83 7.01
CA GLU A 96 7.60 5.57 7.10
C GLU A 96 6.69 4.35 7.25
N ASP A 97 5.46 4.54 7.73
CA ASP A 97 4.49 3.46 7.92
C ASP A 97 3.57 3.26 6.72
N THR A 98 3.71 4.08 5.69
CA THR A 98 2.92 3.92 4.47
C THR A 98 3.15 2.54 3.88
N GLN A 99 2.06 1.82 3.61
CA GLN A 99 2.14 0.45 3.12
C GLN A 99 2.39 0.44 1.61
N PHE A 100 3.23 -0.49 1.19
CA PHE A 100 3.56 -0.66 -0.21
C PHE A 100 4.04 -2.08 -0.48
N TYR A 101 4.03 -2.45 -1.74
CA TYR A 101 4.72 -3.66 -2.20
C TYR A 101 5.47 -3.32 -3.49
N ILE A 102 6.35 -4.22 -3.90
CA ILE A 102 7.09 -4.10 -5.16
C ILE A 102 6.51 -5.14 -6.10
N ASN A 103 6.10 -4.71 -7.29
CA ASN A 103 5.51 -5.62 -8.27
C ASN A 103 6.60 -6.32 -9.09
N ASP A 104 6.19 -7.21 -9.98
CA ASP A 104 7.10 -8.00 -10.83
C ASP A 104 7.82 -7.16 -11.90
N LYS A 105 7.51 -5.89 -12.01
CA LYS A 105 8.18 -4.94 -12.90
C LYS A 105 9.12 -4.00 -12.15
N ASP A 106 9.45 -4.34 -10.91
CA ASP A 106 10.32 -3.55 -10.03
C ASP A 106 9.76 -2.15 -9.72
N GLN A 107 8.45 -2.03 -9.71
CA GLN A 107 7.78 -0.77 -9.38
C GLN A 107 7.18 -0.84 -7.98
N VAL A 108 7.30 0.26 -7.24
CA VAL A 108 6.65 0.39 -5.94
C VAL A 108 5.17 0.70 -6.15
N VAL A 109 4.31 -0.05 -5.47
CA VAL A 109 2.87 0.19 -5.48
C VAL A 109 2.48 0.62 -4.06
N VAL A 110 2.09 1.88 -3.93
CA VAL A 110 1.66 2.45 -2.65
C VAL A 110 0.14 2.37 -2.57
N PHE A 111 -0.37 2.08 -1.39
CA PHE A 111 -1.81 2.10 -1.21
C PHE A 111 -2.17 2.75 0.13
N PHE A 112 -3.39 3.23 0.18
CA PHE A 112 -3.92 3.93 1.32
C PHE A 112 -5.07 3.13 1.92
N ASN A 113 -5.13 3.12 3.23
CA ASN A 113 -6.20 2.43 3.93
C ASN A 113 -7.53 3.14 3.70
N LYS A 114 -8.61 2.41 3.94
CA LYS A 114 -9.94 2.95 3.85
C LYS A 114 -10.06 4.23 4.70
N TYR A 115 -10.68 5.25 4.16
CA TYR A 115 -10.87 6.58 4.77
C TYR A 115 -9.64 7.50 4.77
N GLU A 116 -8.48 7.06 4.34
CA GLU A 116 -7.31 7.95 4.32
C GLU A 116 -7.42 9.05 3.25
N LEU A 117 -7.86 8.70 2.04
CA LEU A 117 -7.99 9.67 0.95
C LEU A 117 -9.38 10.30 0.87
N GLY A 118 -10.39 9.61 1.33
CA GLY A 118 -11.76 10.09 1.18
C GLY A 118 -12.77 9.14 1.79
N ALA A 119 -14.00 9.19 1.28
CA ALA A 119 -15.10 8.38 1.78
C ALA A 119 -14.82 6.89 1.65
N GLY A 120 -15.38 6.10 2.55
CA GLY A 120 -15.19 4.65 2.57
C GLY A 120 -15.57 3.93 1.29
N ALA A 121 -16.43 4.53 0.46
CA ALA A 121 -16.81 3.98 -0.83
C ALA A 121 -15.64 3.82 -1.80
N MET A 122 -14.53 4.54 -1.58
CA MET A 122 -13.33 4.42 -2.38
C MET A 122 -12.55 3.13 -2.13
N GLY A 123 -12.75 2.51 -0.95
CA GLY A 123 -11.99 1.33 -0.56
C GLY A 123 -10.54 1.66 -0.24
N THR A 124 -9.64 0.81 -0.73
CA THR A 124 -8.19 0.95 -0.54
C THR A 124 -7.50 1.16 -1.88
N PRO A 125 -7.43 2.42 -2.37
CA PRO A 125 -6.85 2.68 -3.69
C PRO A 125 -5.35 2.40 -3.72
N GLU A 126 -4.88 1.86 -4.85
CA GLU A 126 -3.47 1.57 -5.11
C GLU A 126 -2.92 2.50 -6.17
N PHE A 127 -1.65 2.88 -6.02
CA PHE A 127 -0.98 3.75 -6.99
C PHE A 127 0.40 3.19 -7.33
N ILE A 128 0.63 2.94 -8.61
CA ILE A 128 1.94 2.52 -9.09
C ILE A 128 2.81 3.77 -9.20
N ILE A 129 3.93 3.77 -8.50
CA ILE A 129 4.86 4.89 -8.51
C ILE A 129 5.91 4.62 -9.58
N ASP A 130 5.62 5.07 -10.79
CA ASP A 130 6.45 4.82 -11.97
C ASP A 130 7.41 5.98 -12.19
N VAL A 131 8.43 6.03 -11.33
CA VAL A 131 9.43 7.10 -11.35
C VAL A 131 10.82 6.48 -11.44
N SER A 132 11.67 7.02 -12.27
CA SER A 132 13.06 6.60 -12.36
C SER A 132 13.79 6.92 -11.07
N LYS A 133 14.57 5.96 -10.61
CA LYS A 133 15.40 6.18 -9.44
C LYS A 133 16.50 7.18 -9.73
#